data_786482e29ffaabdb13f65013f5a49e36
#
_entry.id   786482e29ffaabdb13f65013f5a49e36
#
_cell.length_a   1.000
_cell.length_b   1.000
_cell.length_c   1.000
_cell.angle_alpha   90.00
_cell.angle_beta   90.00
_cell.angle_gamma   90.00
#
_symmetry.space_group_name_H-M   'P 1'
#
loop_
_entity.id
_entity.type
_entity.pdbx_description
1 polymer ?
#
loop_
_entity_poly.entity_id
_entity_poly.type
_entity_poly.pdbx_seq_one_letter_code
_entity_poly.pdbx_strand_id
1 'polypeptide(L)'
;MTISHSPSPLNIPHKKRLRQHLVRRAVLALLLGVFMLLLAQSGMMDVLIDRYSFKPESWYDNTALVQHLRLLITHNGMTHAPPECLLFILNGNDPLTASRINVLEKHAPPCPRAEHSLATIPQILLTLRVDRVHHTIESDQNSPGIFHPISDSIPL
;
A
#
# COMPACT_ATOMS: atom_id res chain seq x y z
N MET A 1 -53.15 58.67 32.94
CA MET A 1 -52.90 57.27 32.61
C MET A 1 -51.94 57.22 31.44
N THR A 2 -50.67 57.02 31.71
CA THR A 2 -49.58 56.95 30.72
C THR A 2 -49.20 55.48 30.50
N ILE A 3 -49.47 54.98 29.29
CA ILE A 3 -49.16 53.62 28.89
C ILE A 3 -47.73 53.62 28.36
N SER A 4 -46.84 53.00 29.16
CA SER A 4 -45.44 52.79 28.80
C SER A 4 -45.34 51.61 27.82
N HIS A 5 -44.97 51.87 26.55
CA HIS A 5 -44.60 50.86 25.58
C HIS A 5 -43.16 50.46 25.80
N SER A 6 -42.98 49.23 26.26
CA SER A 6 -41.69 48.56 26.31
C SER A 6 -41.28 48.10 24.91
N PRO A 7 -40.04 48.37 24.41
CA PRO A 7 -39.60 47.91 23.12
C PRO A 7 -39.26 46.43 23.17
N SER A 8 -39.81 45.66 22.24
CA SER A 8 -39.55 44.24 22.06
C SER A 8 -38.08 43.98 21.68
N PRO A 9 -37.47 42.92 22.23
CA PRO A 9 -36.07 42.58 21.93
C PRO A 9 -35.90 42.16 20.47
N LEU A 10 -34.96 42.78 19.78
CA LEU A 10 -34.54 42.52 18.40
C LEU A 10 -34.19 41.05 18.20
N ASN A 11 -34.93 40.41 17.34
CA ASN A 11 -34.80 39.06 16.92
C ASN A 11 -33.51 38.93 16.06
N ILE A 12 -32.36 38.60 16.66
CA ILE A 12 -31.07 38.39 15.99
C ILE A 12 -31.15 37.11 15.17
N PRO A 13 -30.84 37.16 13.88
CA PRO A 13 -31.13 36.07 12.95
C PRO A 13 -30.26 34.81 13.26
N HIS A 14 -30.86 33.82 13.89
CA HIS A 14 -30.29 32.49 14.11
C HIS A 14 -29.76 31.81 12.81
N LYS A 15 -30.23 32.22 11.63
CA LYS A 15 -29.81 31.71 10.32
C LYS A 15 -28.32 31.91 10.01
N LYS A 16 -27.69 33.02 10.44
CA LYS A 16 -26.27 33.28 10.15
C LYS A 16 -25.34 32.31 10.91
N ARG A 17 -25.63 31.99 12.15
CA ARG A 17 -24.83 31.04 12.97
C ARG A 17 -24.95 29.60 12.45
N LEU A 18 -26.15 29.19 12.06
CA LEU A 18 -26.39 27.86 11.49
C LEU A 18 -25.60 27.67 10.17
N ARG A 19 -25.60 28.67 9.30
CA ARG A 19 -24.86 28.64 8.03
C ARG A 19 -23.34 28.56 8.25
N GLN A 20 -22.80 29.26 9.24
CA GLN A 20 -21.37 29.18 9.58
C GLN A 20 -20.98 27.80 10.11
N HIS A 21 -21.82 27.17 10.94
CA HIS A 21 -21.58 25.81 11.41
C HIS A 21 -21.65 24.77 10.30
N LEU A 22 -22.59 24.92 9.35
CA LEU A 22 -22.70 24.05 8.20
C LEU A 22 -21.50 24.20 7.25
N VAL A 23 -21.06 25.42 6.99
CA VAL A 23 -19.89 25.68 6.14
C VAL A 23 -18.61 25.11 6.78
N ARG A 24 -18.41 25.30 8.09
CA ARG A 24 -17.26 24.71 8.79
C ARG A 24 -17.24 23.19 8.72
N ARG A 25 -18.40 22.54 8.92
CA ARG A 25 -18.52 21.08 8.80
C ARG A 25 -18.27 20.61 7.37
N ALA A 26 -18.79 21.31 6.37
CA ALA A 26 -18.55 21.00 4.98
C ALA A 26 -17.07 21.13 4.57
N VAL A 27 -16.40 22.19 5.04
CA VAL A 27 -14.96 22.38 4.81
C VAL A 27 -14.14 21.29 5.48
N LEU A 28 -14.45 20.95 6.74
CA LEU A 28 -13.77 19.86 7.44
C LEU A 28 -13.97 18.51 6.73
N ALA A 29 -15.18 18.20 6.29
CA ALA A 29 -15.47 16.97 5.56
C ALA A 29 -14.73 16.93 4.23
N LEU A 30 -14.65 18.06 3.52
CA LEU A 30 -13.92 18.18 2.26
C LEU A 30 -12.41 17.99 2.46
N LEU A 31 -11.83 18.61 3.50
CA LEU A 31 -10.41 18.44 3.84
C LEU A 31 -10.10 17.00 4.21
N LEU A 32 -10.97 16.36 4.98
CA LEU A 32 -10.82 14.96 5.37
C LEU A 32 -10.91 14.04 4.14
N GLY A 33 -11.84 14.32 3.21
CA GLY A 33 -11.98 13.59 1.96
C GLY A 33 -10.74 13.72 1.07
N VAL A 34 -10.21 14.93 0.90
CA VAL A 34 -8.97 15.17 0.14
C VAL A 34 -7.78 14.46 0.80
N PHE A 35 -7.67 14.54 2.13
CA PHE A 35 -6.61 13.85 2.86
C PHE A 35 -6.67 12.33 2.69
N MET A 36 -7.86 11.72 2.80
CA MET A 36 -8.05 10.28 2.55
C MET A 36 -7.72 9.89 1.11
N LEU A 37 -8.03 10.75 0.15
CA LEU A 37 -7.73 10.51 -1.27
C LEU A 37 -6.22 10.56 -1.52
N LEU A 38 -5.49 11.48 -0.89
CA LEU A 38 -4.04 11.55 -0.95
C LEU A 38 -3.38 10.32 -0.29
N LEU A 39 -3.90 9.85 0.85
CA LEU A 39 -3.41 8.63 1.48
C LEU A 39 -3.63 7.39 0.59
N ALA A 40 -4.80 7.30 -0.07
CA ALA A 40 -5.08 6.20 -0.99
C ALA A 40 -4.14 6.21 -2.21
N GLN A 41 -3.81 7.39 -2.73
CA GLN A 41 -2.89 7.51 -3.87
C GLN A 41 -1.42 7.26 -3.52
N SER A 42 -1.04 7.47 -2.25
CA SER A 42 0.35 7.27 -1.80
C SER A 42 0.74 5.81 -1.57
N GLY A 43 -0.21 4.86 -1.66
CA GLY A 43 0.02 3.45 -1.34
C GLY A 43 0.22 3.16 0.17
N MET A 44 0.22 4.19 1.02
CA MET A 44 0.37 4.03 2.47
C MET A 44 -0.74 3.19 3.10
N MET A 45 -1.95 3.22 2.52
CA MET A 45 -3.07 2.41 2.99
C MET A 45 -2.80 0.92 2.81
N ASP A 46 -2.17 0.53 1.70
CA ASP A 46 -1.85 -0.87 1.42
C ASP A 46 -0.83 -1.41 2.42
N VAL A 47 0.19 -0.61 2.77
CA VAL A 47 1.19 -0.94 3.79
C VAL A 47 0.56 -1.08 5.18
N LEU A 48 -0.35 -0.16 5.55
CA LEU A 48 -1.06 -0.24 6.83
C LEU A 48 -1.95 -1.47 6.89
N ILE A 49 -2.69 -1.76 5.82
CA ILE A 49 -3.56 -2.94 5.76
C ILE A 49 -2.71 -4.21 5.85
N ASP A 50 -1.61 -4.30 5.11
CA ASP A 50 -0.70 -5.44 5.16
C ASP A 50 -0.16 -5.67 6.58
N ARG A 51 0.33 -4.63 7.23
CA ARG A 51 0.86 -4.71 8.60
C ARG A 51 -0.16 -5.21 9.63
N TYR A 52 -1.45 -4.90 9.44
CA TYR A 52 -2.52 -5.37 10.34
C TYR A 52 -3.08 -6.73 9.96
N SER A 53 -3.05 -7.08 8.67
CA SER A 53 -3.64 -8.31 8.15
C SER A 53 -2.64 -9.46 8.01
N PHE A 54 -1.34 -9.17 7.84
CA PHE A 54 -0.31 -10.18 7.72
C PHE A 54 0.03 -10.76 9.10
N LYS A 55 -0.47 -11.95 9.35
CA LYS A 55 -0.33 -12.70 10.60
C LYS A 55 0.67 -13.85 10.42
N PRO A 56 1.13 -14.48 11.51
CA PRO A 56 2.01 -15.66 11.41
C PRO A 56 1.45 -16.77 10.51
N GLU A 57 0.12 -16.97 10.49
CA GLU A 57 -0.53 -17.95 9.63
C GLU A 57 -0.44 -17.58 8.13
N SER A 58 -0.32 -16.29 7.82
CA SER A 58 -0.23 -15.79 6.43
C SER A 58 1.07 -16.21 5.72
N TRP A 59 2.11 -16.59 6.46
CA TRP A 59 3.34 -17.16 5.88
C TRP A 59 3.10 -18.46 5.13
N TYR A 60 2.07 -19.21 5.49
CA TYR A 60 1.70 -20.48 4.85
C TYR A 60 0.66 -20.30 3.73
N ASP A 61 0.01 -19.15 3.65
CA ASP A 61 -0.88 -18.80 2.55
C ASP A 61 -0.07 -18.14 1.41
N ASN A 62 -0.01 -18.81 0.26
CA ASN A 62 0.74 -18.32 -0.89
C ASN A 62 0.21 -16.97 -1.40
N THR A 63 -1.10 -16.71 -1.30
CA THR A 63 -1.70 -15.45 -1.77
C THR A 63 -1.31 -14.29 -0.87
N ALA A 64 -1.45 -14.47 0.45
CA ALA A 64 -1.07 -13.47 1.43
C ALA A 64 0.45 -13.20 1.40
N LEU A 65 1.26 -14.25 1.31
CA LEU A 65 2.72 -14.14 1.20
C LEU A 65 3.13 -13.36 -0.05
N VAL A 66 2.56 -13.65 -1.22
CA VAL A 66 2.87 -12.94 -2.47
C VAL A 66 2.48 -11.46 -2.39
N GLN A 67 1.35 -11.13 -1.76
CA GLN A 67 0.96 -9.73 -1.56
C GLN A 67 1.95 -9.01 -0.64
N HIS A 68 2.33 -9.62 0.47
CA HIS A 68 3.33 -9.08 1.39
C HIS A 68 4.68 -8.87 0.69
N LEU A 69 5.20 -9.88 -0.03
CA LEU A 69 6.44 -9.77 -0.80
C LEU A 69 6.39 -8.68 -1.87
N ARG A 70 5.25 -8.50 -2.53
CA ARG A 70 5.04 -7.44 -3.52
C ARG A 70 5.22 -6.06 -2.90
N LEU A 71 4.58 -5.82 -1.76
CA LEU A 71 4.73 -4.57 -1.01
C LEU A 71 6.17 -4.39 -0.52
N LEU A 72 6.77 -5.42 0.05
CA LEU A 72 8.15 -5.39 0.56
C LEU A 72 9.14 -5.00 -0.54
N ILE A 73 9.07 -5.61 -1.72
CA ILE A 73 9.96 -5.35 -2.85
C ILE A 73 9.80 -3.93 -3.38
N THR A 74 8.57 -3.46 -3.52
CA THR A 74 8.30 -2.12 -4.06
C THR A 74 8.66 -1.02 -3.07
N HIS A 75 8.34 -1.19 -1.79
CA HIS A 75 8.64 -0.19 -0.76
C HIS A 75 10.13 -0.11 -0.40
N ASN A 76 10.86 -1.23 -0.47
CA ASN A 76 12.32 -1.22 -0.30
C ASN A 76 13.07 -0.75 -1.55
N GLY A 77 12.37 -0.34 -2.61
CA GLY A 77 12.99 0.15 -3.84
C GLY A 77 13.81 -0.90 -4.57
N MET A 78 13.50 -2.19 -4.37
CA MET A 78 14.20 -3.30 -5.01
C MET A 78 13.87 -3.41 -6.50
N THR A 79 12.81 -2.73 -6.96
CA THR A 79 12.41 -2.61 -8.35
C THR A 79 11.76 -1.25 -8.61
N HIS A 80 11.82 -0.80 -9.86
CA HIS A 80 11.07 0.36 -10.35
C HIS A 80 9.75 -0.05 -11.04
N ALA A 81 9.52 -1.36 -11.20
CA ALA A 81 8.31 -1.87 -11.82
C ALA A 81 7.09 -1.62 -10.90
N PRO A 82 5.94 -1.23 -11.49
CA PRO A 82 4.69 -1.14 -10.75
C PRO A 82 4.32 -2.47 -10.10
N PRO A 83 3.73 -2.47 -8.89
CA PRO A 83 3.44 -3.71 -8.15
C PRO A 83 2.57 -4.70 -8.93
N GLU A 84 1.64 -4.23 -9.75
CA GLU A 84 0.79 -5.05 -10.63
C GLU A 84 1.55 -5.72 -11.77
N CYS A 85 2.75 -5.25 -12.07
CA CYS A 85 3.61 -5.79 -13.12
C CYS A 85 4.60 -6.84 -12.61
N LEU A 86 4.60 -7.11 -11.32
CA LEU A 86 5.42 -8.16 -10.72
C LEU A 86 4.70 -9.50 -10.75
N LEU A 87 5.39 -10.52 -11.26
CA LEU A 87 4.96 -11.91 -11.26
C LEU A 87 5.84 -12.72 -10.30
N PHE A 88 5.21 -13.57 -9.52
CA PHE A 88 5.88 -14.42 -8.54
C PHE A 88 5.69 -15.88 -8.93
N ILE A 89 6.81 -16.58 -9.14
CA ILE A 89 6.81 -18.01 -9.43
C ILE A 89 7.33 -18.77 -8.22
N LEU A 90 6.44 -19.50 -7.56
CA LEU A 90 6.74 -20.33 -6.42
C LEU A 90 6.96 -21.76 -6.88
N ASN A 91 8.05 -22.40 -6.38
CA ASN A 91 8.26 -23.81 -6.59
C ASN A 91 7.59 -24.61 -5.46
N GLY A 92 6.52 -25.32 -5.76
CA GLY A 92 5.74 -26.08 -4.78
C GLY A 92 6.49 -27.28 -4.18
N ASN A 93 7.63 -27.66 -4.74
CA ASN A 93 8.44 -28.79 -4.23
C ASN A 93 9.53 -28.35 -3.26
N ASP A 94 9.72 -27.05 -3.07
CA ASP A 94 10.73 -26.54 -2.15
C ASP A 94 10.28 -26.74 -0.68
N PRO A 95 11.24 -27.00 0.24
CA PRO A 95 10.91 -27.09 1.65
C PRO A 95 10.44 -25.74 2.20
N LEU A 96 9.56 -25.75 3.21
CA LEU A 96 9.02 -24.53 3.84
C LEU A 96 10.12 -23.63 4.46
N THR A 97 11.27 -24.22 4.83
CA THR A 97 12.41 -23.49 5.37
C THR A 97 13.31 -22.84 4.31
N ALA A 98 13.08 -23.13 3.03
CA ALA A 98 13.91 -22.60 1.94
C ALA A 98 13.12 -22.50 0.61
N SER A 99 11.91 -22.00 0.67
CA SER A 99 11.07 -21.80 -0.52
C SER A 99 11.69 -20.74 -1.42
N ARG A 100 11.98 -21.09 -2.69
CA ARG A 100 12.48 -20.16 -3.68
C ARG A 100 11.30 -19.52 -4.44
N ILE A 101 11.37 -18.23 -4.58
CA ILE A 101 10.38 -17.45 -5.29
C ILE A 101 11.09 -16.57 -6.31
N ASN A 102 10.90 -16.87 -7.61
CA ASN A 102 11.42 -16.03 -8.66
C ASN A 102 10.48 -14.86 -8.92
N VAL A 103 11.02 -13.66 -8.89
CA VAL A 103 10.29 -12.42 -9.17
C VAL A 103 10.62 -12.00 -10.59
N LEU A 104 9.60 -11.87 -11.41
CA LEU A 104 9.71 -11.51 -12.83
C LEU A 104 8.93 -10.22 -13.08
N GLU A 105 9.38 -9.46 -14.06
CA GLU A 105 8.65 -8.31 -14.57
C GLU A 105 7.83 -8.69 -15.80
N LYS A 106 6.56 -8.29 -15.79
CA LYS A 106 5.64 -8.44 -16.91
C LYS A 106 5.76 -7.23 -17.85
N HIS A 107 6.01 -7.48 -19.13
CA HIS A 107 6.16 -6.45 -20.16
C HIS A 107 4.95 -6.35 -21.12
N ALA A 108 3.79 -6.89 -20.73
CA ALA A 108 2.56 -6.79 -21.53
C ALA A 108 1.70 -5.62 -21.02
N PRO A 109 0.97 -4.90 -21.89
CA PRO A 109 0.07 -3.84 -21.47
C PRO A 109 -0.89 -4.31 -20.34
N PRO A 110 -1.10 -3.50 -19.29
CA PRO A 110 -0.72 -2.10 -19.11
C PRO A 110 0.70 -1.84 -18.57
N CYS A 111 1.53 -2.88 -18.42
CA CYS A 111 2.87 -2.73 -17.85
C CYS A 111 3.85 -2.08 -18.85
N PRO A 112 4.83 -1.30 -18.37
CA PRO A 112 5.81 -0.66 -19.23
C PRO A 112 6.62 -1.69 -20.00
N ARG A 113 6.91 -1.38 -21.25
CA ARG A 113 7.80 -2.20 -22.07
C ARG A 113 9.25 -1.94 -21.66
N ALA A 114 10.04 -2.98 -21.44
CA ALA A 114 11.47 -2.80 -21.22
C ALA A 114 12.08 -2.12 -22.45
N GLU A 115 12.70 -0.96 -22.28
CA GLU A 115 13.23 -0.11 -23.36
C GLU A 115 14.27 -0.82 -24.24
N HIS A 116 14.87 -1.89 -23.76
CA HIS A 116 16.00 -2.60 -24.43
C HIS A 116 15.74 -4.08 -24.67
N SER A 117 14.55 -4.59 -24.39
CA SER A 117 14.24 -6.01 -24.59
C SER A 117 13.31 -6.20 -25.78
N LEU A 118 13.83 -6.74 -26.88
CA LEU A 118 13.05 -7.33 -27.96
C LEU A 118 12.34 -8.63 -27.50
N ALA A 119 12.58 -9.08 -26.27
CA ALA A 119 12.07 -10.33 -25.76
C ALA A 119 10.70 -10.14 -25.10
N THR A 120 9.72 -10.81 -25.65
CA THR A 120 8.38 -10.98 -25.05
C THR A 120 8.42 -11.90 -23.80
N ILE A 121 9.62 -12.39 -23.43
CA ILE A 121 9.83 -13.34 -22.33
C ILE A 121 10.01 -12.56 -21.03
N PRO A 122 9.26 -12.87 -19.96
CA PRO A 122 9.45 -12.25 -18.66
C PRO A 122 10.88 -12.45 -18.16
N GLN A 123 11.54 -11.38 -17.77
CA GLN A 123 12.90 -11.45 -17.25
C GLN A 123 12.87 -11.62 -15.73
N ILE A 124 13.68 -12.52 -15.19
CA ILE A 124 13.85 -12.66 -13.74
C ILE A 124 14.61 -11.43 -13.25
N LEU A 125 13.97 -10.68 -12.34
CA LEU A 125 14.54 -9.50 -11.68
C LEU A 125 15.45 -9.91 -10.52
N LEU A 126 14.95 -10.80 -9.69
CA LEU A 126 15.63 -11.30 -8.50
C LEU A 126 14.99 -12.61 -8.04
N THR A 127 15.73 -13.34 -7.21
CA THR A 127 15.22 -14.53 -6.52
C THR A 127 15.13 -14.25 -5.03
N LEU A 128 14.01 -14.61 -4.44
CA LEU A 128 13.81 -14.59 -3.00
C LEU A 128 13.96 -16.00 -2.44
N ARG A 129 14.56 -16.11 -1.27
CA ARG A 129 14.54 -17.31 -0.44
C ARG A 129 13.75 -16.99 0.82
N VAL A 130 12.64 -17.70 1.03
CA VAL A 130 11.71 -17.46 2.10
C VAL A 130 11.71 -18.65 3.04
N ASP A 131 12.06 -18.41 4.30
CA ASP A 131 11.87 -19.37 5.39
C ASP A 131 10.53 -19.05 6.08
N ARG A 132 9.53 -19.89 5.80
CA ARG A 132 8.18 -19.71 6.32
C ARG A 132 8.07 -20.13 7.80
N VAL A 133 9.03 -20.92 8.28
CA VAL A 133 9.06 -21.42 9.67
C VAL A 133 9.69 -20.37 10.60
N HIS A 134 10.80 -19.76 10.15
CA HIS A 134 11.51 -18.74 10.93
C HIS A 134 11.11 -17.31 10.54
N HIS A 135 10.19 -17.16 9.57
CA HIS A 135 9.69 -15.87 9.10
C HIS A 135 10.81 -14.95 8.60
N THR A 136 11.72 -15.49 7.79
CA THR A 136 12.82 -14.70 7.23
C THR A 136 12.78 -14.70 5.71
N ILE A 137 13.19 -13.57 5.14
CA ILE A 137 13.24 -13.33 3.70
C ILE A 137 14.66 -12.91 3.34
N GLU A 138 15.21 -13.54 2.32
CA GLU A 138 16.51 -13.21 1.75
C GLU A 138 16.38 -12.97 0.25
N SER A 139 17.24 -12.12 -0.31
CA SER A 139 17.26 -11.80 -1.75
C SER A 139 18.67 -11.90 -2.32
N ASP A 140 18.74 -12.27 -3.59
CA ASP A 140 19.97 -12.24 -4.39
C ASP A 140 20.10 -11.01 -5.30
N GLN A 141 19.32 -9.96 -5.04
CA GLN A 141 19.26 -8.74 -5.84
C GLN A 141 20.62 -8.13 -6.18
N ASN A 142 21.52 -8.05 -5.18
CA ASN A 142 22.83 -7.38 -5.32
C ASN A 142 23.91 -8.31 -5.90
N SER A 143 23.72 -9.60 -5.80
CA SER A 143 24.69 -10.61 -6.22
C SER A 143 23.96 -11.90 -6.59
N PRO A 144 23.72 -12.19 -7.86
CA PRO A 144 22.98 -13.36 -8.30
C PRO A 144 23.50 -14.66 -7.65
N GLY A 145 22.60 -15.37 -6.97
CA GLY A 145 22.91 -16.61 -6.27
C GLY A 145 23.46 -16.45 -4.85
N ILE A 146 23.76 -15.22 -4.40
CA ILE A 146 24.19 -14.96 -3.01
C ILE A 146 23.05 -14.26 -2.29
N PHE A 147 22.46 -14.94 -1.32
CA PHE A 147 21.30 -14.45 -0.60
C PHE A 147 21.69 -13.59 0.60
N HIS A 148 21.10 -12.42 0.71
CA HIS A 148 21.24 -11.49 1.83
C HIS A 148 19.89 -11.28 2.50
N PRO A 149 19.83 -11.19 3.84
CA PRO A 149 18.58 -10.97 4.53
C PRO A 149 18.00 -9.59 4.19
N ILE A 150 16.69 -9.57 3.99
CA ILE A 150 15.92 -8.35 3.80
C ILE A 150 15.20 -8.05 5.10
N SER A 151 15.11 -6.76 5.46
CA SER A 151 14.27 -6.35 6.58
C SER A 151 12.80 -6.59 6.23
N ASP A 152 12.10 -7.37 7.05
CA ASP A 152 10.66 -7.59 6.93
C ASP A 152 9.84 -6.35 7.33
N SER A 153 10.50 -5.31 7.84
CA SER A 153 9.87 -4.04 8.16
C SER A 153 9.76 -3.17 6.91
N ILE A 154 8.53 -3.00 6.41
CA ILE A 154 8.25 -2.01 5.38
C ILE A 154 8.40 -0.63 6.02
N PRO A 155 9.35 0.22 5.56
CA PRO A 155 9.50 1.58 6.09
C PRO A 155 8.23 2.38 5.78
N LEU A 156 7.77 3.17 6.77
CA LEU A 156 6.64 4.08 6.64
C LEU A 156 7.06 5.36 5.92
#